data_fca680869592d75013c5cb217dd5abc1
#
_entry.id   fca680869592d75013c5cb217dd5abc1
#
_cell.length_a   1.000
_cell.length_b   1.000
_cell.length_c   1.000
_cell.angle_alpha   90.00
_cell.angle_beta   90.00
_cell.angle_gamma   90.00
#
_symmetry.space_group_name_H-M   'P 1'
#
loop_
_entity.id
_entity.type
_entity.pdbx_description
1 polymer ?
#
loop_
_entity_poly.entity_id
_entity_poly.type
_entity_poly.pdbx_seq_one_letter_code
_entity_poly.pdbx_strand_id
1 'polypeptide(L)'
;IDENRLYVTGGSGGGVLTCWMIGRTTRFRAAVTVYPVINWYSFVLYSDIPWTANYWFPGMPWDNVELYESKSLLSVVKNVKTPTMVLTGEADYRTPMPDSEQYYAALQLLGVESVLVRVPDEPHGISVRPSHHISKLKHIMGWINKYNNE
;
A
#
# COMPACT_ATOMS: atom_id res chain seq x y z
N ILE A 1 -1.15 1.19 26.53
CA ILE A 1 -0.59 1.22 25.16
C ILE A 1 0.84 1.71 25.27
N ASP A 2 1.76 0.97 24.68
CA ASP A 2 3.17 1.38 24.61
C ASP A 2 3.36 2.26 23.35
N GLU A 3 3.56 3.55 23.56
CA GLU A 3 3.69 4.52 22.46
C GLU A 3 4.97 4.33 21.63
N ASN A 4 5.96 3.61 22.17
CA ASN A 4 7.20 3.30 21.47
C ASN A 4 7.11 2.03 20.59
N ARG A 5 6.00 1.30 20.66
CA ARG A 5 5.76 0.06 19.92
C ARG A 5 4.47 0.10 19.11
N LEU A 6 4.32 1.15 18.32
CA LEU A 6 3.18 1.32 17.43
C LEU A 6 3.52 0.85 16.01
N TYR A 7 2.64 0.05 15.47
CA TYR A 7 2.72 -0.47 14.11
C TYR A 7 1.43 -0.17 13.38
N VAL A 8 1.50 -0.04 12.06
CA VAL A 8 0.32 0.21 11.23
C VAL A 8 0.26 -0.79 10.08
N THR A 9 -0.92 -1.37 9.86
CA THR A 9 -1.15 -2.27 8.73
C THR A 9 -2.58 -2.12 8.23
N GLY A 10 -2.76 -2.36 6.94
CA GLY A 10 -4.06 -2.37 6.32
C GLY A 10 -4.00 -2.88 4.88
N GLY A 11 -5.13 -3.41 4.41
CA GLY A 11 -5.28 -3.88 3.04
C GLY A 11 -6.28 -3.03 2.25
N SER A 12 -6.08 -2.90 0.92
CA SER A 12 -6.97 -2.14 0.04
C SER A 12 -7.10 -0.68 0.51
N GLY A 13 -8.30 -0.20 0.80
CA GLY A 13 -8.50 1.11 1.42
C GLY A 13 -7.73 1.29 2.73
N GLY A 14 -7.57 0.23 3.54
CA GLY A 14 -6.69 0.24 4.71
C GLY A 14 -5.22 0.38 4.35
N GLY A 15 -4.79 -0.14 3.21
CA GLY A 15 -3.45 0.06 2.66
C GLY A 15 -3.21 1.50 2.24
N VAL A 16 -4.21 2.15 1.63
CA VAL A 16 -4.19 3.59 1.33
C VAL A 16 -3.98 4.39 2.62
N LEU A 17 -4.77 4.11 3.66
CA LEU A 17 -4.67 4.82 4.94
C LEU A 17 -3.31 4.57 5.61
N THR A 18 -2.78 3.36 5.53
CA THR A 18 -1.43 3.03 6.03
C THR A 18 -0.38 3.92 5.39
N CYS A 19 -0.31 3.95 4.06
CA CYS A 19 0.65 4.77 3.32
C CYS A 19 0.44 6.27 3.56
N TRP A 20 -0.82 6.72 3.65
CA TRP A 20 -1.14 8.10 3.96
C TRP A 20 -0.64 8.50 5.34
N MET A 21 -0.86 7.66 6.36
CA MET A 21 -0.42 7.94 7.74
C MET A 21 1.10 8.01 7.83
N ILE A 22 1.84 7.04 7.29
CA ILE A 22 3.31 7.06 7.36
C ILE A 22 3.94 8.21 6.55
N GLY A 23 3.22 8.75 5.56
CA GLY A 23 3.59 9.97 4.85
C GLY A 23 3.30 11.27 5.62
N ARG A 24 2.60 11.19 6.75
CA ARG A 24 2.19 12.33 7.58
C ARG A 24 2.75 12.31 9.00
N THR A 25 3.21 11.16 9.48
CA THR A 25 3.78 11.02 10.82
C THR A 25 4.86 9.95 10.86
N THR A 26 5.82 10.12 11.74
CA THR A 26 6.91 9.15 12.02
C THR A 26 6.63 8.31 13.27
N ARG A 27 5.39 8.28 13.73
CA ARG A 27 4.99 7.65 14.99
C ARG A 27 5.12 6.12 14.99
N PHE A 28 5.10 5.50 13.82
CA PHE A 28 5.10 4.04 13.70
C PHE A 28 6.51 3.49 13.52
N ARG A 29 6.85 2.43 14.25
CA ARG A 29 8.12 1.73 14.12
C ARG A 29 8.25 0.95 12.83
N ALA A 30 7.16 0.36 12.36
CA ALA A 30 7.07 -0.28 11.07
C ALA A 30 5.64 -0.23 10.51
N ALA A 31 5.54 -0.37 9.20
CA ALA A 31 4.29 -0.39 8.47
C ALA A 31 4.21 -1.60 7.54
N VAL A 32 2.99 -2.11 7.35
CA VAL A 32 2.70 -3.10 6.31
C VAL A 32 1.49 -2.62 5.52
N THR A 33 1.69 -2.31 4.24
CA THR A 33 0.61 -1.99 3.33
C THR A 33 0.34 -3.17 2.40
N VAL A 34 -0.91 -3.58 2.32
CA VAL A 34 -1.30 -4.78 1.58
C VAL A 34 -2.25 -4.38 0.45
N TYR A 35 -1.85 -4.68 -0.79
CA TYR A 35 -2.57 -4.32 -2.03
C TYR A 35 -3.17 -2.90 -1.98
N PRO A 36 -2.35 -1.85 -1.79
CA PRO A 36 -2.83 -0.48 -1.69
C PRO A 36 -3.17 0.11 -3.06
N VAL A 37 -4.01 1.14 -3.08
CA VAL A 37 -4.05 2.10 -4.18
C VAL A 37 -2.99 3.17 -3.90
N ILE A 38 -2.08 3.39 -4.81
CA ILE A 38 -1.00 4.36 -4.66
C ILE A 38 -1.24 5.59 -5.53
N ASN A 39 -1.60 5.37 -6.78
CA ASN A 39 -1.83 6.41 -7.75
C ASN A 39 -3.29 6.37 -8.23
N TRP A 40 -4.09 7.32 -7.80
CA TRP A 40 -5.51 7.35 -8.15
C TRP A 40 -5.77 7.54 -9.63
N TYR A 41 -4.85 8.20 -10.35
CA TYR A 41 -4.94 8.34 -11.79
C TYR A 41 -4.85 6.97 -12.49
N SER A 42 -3.83 6.20 -12.12
CA SER A 42 -3.63 4.84 -12.64
C SER A 42 -4.75 3.89 -12.20
N PHE A 43 -5.18 3.98 -10.93
CA PHE A 43 -6.23 3.11 -10.38
C PHE A 43 -7.51 3.17 -11.21
N VAL A 44 -7.99 4.36 -11.56
CA VAL A 44 -9.20 4.51 -12.39
C VAL A 44 -9.06 3.86 -13.76
N LEU A 45 -7.85 3.84 -14.32
CA LEU A 45 -7.60 3.35 -15.68
C LEU A 45 -7.17 1.88 -15.74
N TYR A 46 -6.73 1.32 -14.62
CA TYR A 46 -6.26 -0.08 -14.54
C TYR A 46 -7.24 -1.02 -13.86
N SER A 47 -7.94 -0.52 -12.84
CA SER A 47 -8.76 -1.36 -11.96
C SER A 47 -9.92 -2.02 -12.70
N ASP A 48 -10.32 -3.19 -12.23
CA ASP A 48 -11.54 -3.87 -12.67
C ASP A 48 -12.84 -3.17 -12.23
N ILE A 49 -12.72 -2.03 -11.49
CA ILE A 49 -13.84 -1.20 -11.02
C ILE A 49 -13.69 0.28 -11.39
N PRO A 50 -13.44 0.64 -12.67
CA PRO A 50 -13.14 2.02 -13.07
C PRO A 50 -14.29 3.01 -12.76
N TRP A 51 -15.54 2.52 -12.70
CA TRP A 51 -16.72 3.32 -12.36
C TRP A 51 -16.72 3.91 -10.95
N THR A 52 -15.84 3.43 -10.04
CA THR A 52 -15.73 3.96 -8.68
C THR A 52 -15.24 5.41 -8.65
N ALA A 53 -14.55 5.87 -9.70
CA ALA A 53 -14.16 7.26 -9.85
C ALA A 53 -15.36 8.21 -9.68
N ASN A 54 -16.52 7.86 -10.24
CA ASN A 54 -17.73 8.68 -10.18
C ASN A 54 -18.28 8.89 -8.76
N TYR A 55 -17.89 8.03 -7.81
CA TYR A 55 -18.33 8.13 -6.42
C TYR A 55 -17.30 8.84 -5.53
N TRP A 56 -16.04 8.81 -5.91
CA TRP A 56 -14.95 9.29 -5.05
C TRP A 56 -14.38 10.62 -5.52
N PHE A 57 -14.54 10.95 -6.80
CA PHE A 57 -13.98 12.15 -7.40
C PHE A 57 -15.03 12.92 -8.21
N PRO A 58 -15.00 14.26 -8.18
CA PRO A 58 -15.77 15.08 -9.09
C PRO A 58 -15.11 15.10 -10.46
N GLY A 59 -15.55 14.24 -11.38
CA GLY A 59 -15.00 14.11 -12.73
C GLY A 59 -13.89 13.05 -12.86
N MET A 60 -13.49 12.82 -14.11
CA MET A 60 -12.49 11.83 -14.46
C MET A 60 -11.06 12.35 -14.27
N PRO A 61 -10.04 11.48 -14.29
CA PRO A 61 -8.66 11.91 -14.07
C PRO A 61 -8.19 13.04 -14.99
N TRP A 62 -8.58 13.01 -16.26
CA TRP A 62 -8.21 14.04 -17.25
C TRP A 62 -8.98 15.37 -17.06
N ASP A 63 -10.09 15.37 -16.32
CA ASP A 63 -10.86 16.59 -16.02
C ASP A 63 -10.33 17.29 -14.77
N ASN A 64 -9.64 16.57 -13.87
CA ASN A 64 -9.22 17.11 -12.57
C ASN A 64 -7.90 16.49 -12.09
N VAL A 65 -6.85 16.60 -12.91
CA VAL A 65 -5.53 15.99 -12.67
C VAL A 65 -4.97 16.35 -11.29
N GLU A 66 -5.02 17.64 -10.92
CA GLU A 66 -4.45 18.12 -9.65
C GLU A 66 -5.09 17.45 -8.43
N LEU A 67 -6.42 17.23 -8.46
CA LEU A 67 -7.09 16.54 -7.37
C LEU A 67 -6.62 15.09 -7.24
N TYR A 68 -6.56 14.36 -8.36
CA TYR A 68 -6.09 12.97 -8.38
C TYR A 68 -4.64 12.85 -7.88
N GLU A 69 -3.77 13.74 -8.32
CA GLU A 69 -2.38 13.79 -7.85
C GLU A 69 -2.29 14.12 -6.36
N SER A 70 -3.05 15.10 -5.87
CA SER A 70 -3.04 15.49 -4.47
C SER A 70 -3.51 14.39 -3.51
N LYS A 71 -4.35 13.48 -4.00
CA LYS A 71 -4.85 12.32 -3.24
C LYS A 71 -4.00 11.06 -3.43
N SER A 72 -3.16 11.03 -4.46
CA SER A 72 -2.22 9.93 -4.70
C SER A 72 -1.14 9.89 -3.61
N LEU A 73 -0.74 8.69 -3.22
CA LEU A 73 0.19 8.47 -2.09
C LEU A 73 1.61 8.93 -2.43
N LEU A 74 1.93 9.03 -3.72
CA LEU A 74 3.18 9.61 -4.19
C LEU A 74 3.33 11.09 -3.79
N SER A 75 2.22 11.81 -3.58
CA SER A 75 2.24 13.20 -3.11
C SER A 75 2.87 13.37 -1.71
N VAL A 76 2.84 12.31 -0.90
CA VAL A 76 3.36 12.31 0.49
C VAL A 76 4.54 11.37 0.70
N VAL A 77 4.92 10.56 -0.29
CA VAL A 77 5.93 9.50 -0.16
C VAL A 77 7.30 10.03 0.28
N LYS A 78 7.67 11.25 -0.13
CA LYS A 78 8.94 11.90 0.25
C LYS A 78 9.12 12.09 1.76
N ASN A 79 8.03 12.09 2.50
CA ASN A 79 8.05 12.28 3.96
C ASN A 79 8.19 10.96 4.73
N VAL A 80 8.03 9.82 4.05
CA VAL A 80 8.07 8.50 4.68
C VAL A 80 9.48 8.23 5.23
N LYS A 81 9.51 7.82 6.51
CA LYS A 81 10.73 7.36 7.20
C LYS A 81 10.52 5.97 7.81
N THR A 82 9.27 5.56 7.96
CA THR A 82 8.87 4.31 8.58
C THR A 82 9.28 3.13 7.70
N PRO A 83 10.02 2.13 8.21
CA PRO A 83 10.29 0.88 7.50
C PRO A 83 8.99 0.22 7.04
N THR A 84 8.89 -0.09 5.75
CA THR A 84 7.61 -0.44 5.13
C THR A 84 7.68 -1.72 4.30
N MET A 85 6.83 -2.69 4.62
CA MET A 85 6.54 -3.83 3.74
C MET A 85 5.36 -3.47 2.82
N VAL A 86 5.53 -3.73 1.53
CA VAL A 86 4.45 -3.69 0.53
C VAL A 86 4.16 -5.13 0.11
N LEU A 87 2.89 -5.56 0.17
CA LEU A 87 2.52 -6.93 -0.13
C LEU A 87 1.30 -6.95 -1.06
N THR A 88 1.41 -7.66 -2.21
CA THR A 88 0.34 -7.68 -3.22
C THR A 88 0.31 -9.02 -3.95
N GLY A 89 -0.90 -9.45 -4.36
CA GLY A 89 -1.10 -10.59 -5.26
C GLY A 89 -0.79 -10.21 -6.70
N GLU A 90 -0.10 -11.08 -7.44
CA GLU A 90 0.28 -10.77 -8.83
C GLU A 90 -0.92 -10.76 -9.81
N ALA A 91 -2.02 -11.44 -9.46
CA ALA A 91 -3.27 -11.44 -10.22
C ALA A 91 -4.32 -10.48 -9.61
N ASP A 92 -3.88 -9.46 -8.91
CA ASP A 92 -4.78 -8.44 -8.36
C ASP A 92 -5.14 -7.42 -9.44
N TYR A 93 -6.35 -7.55 -9.97
CA TYR A 93 -6.90 -6.60 -10.95
C TYR A 93 -7.70 -5.46 -10.30
N ARG A 94 -7.90 -5.50 -8.99
CA ARG A 94 -8.56 -4.45 -8.21
C ARG A 94 -7.60 -3.31 -7.89
N THR A 95 -6.45 -3.67 -7.33
CA THR A 95 -5.33 -2.77 -7.05
C THR A 95 -4.08 -3.37 -7.71
N PRO A 96 -3.89 -3.12 -9.01
CA PRO A 96 -2.92 -3.83 -9.81
C PRO A 96 -1.49 -3.72 -9.30
N MET A 97 -0.72 -4.77 -9.52
CA MET A 97 0.67 -4.91 -9.06
C MET A 97 1.55 -3.67 -9.32
N PRO A 98 1.45 -2.95 -10.47
CA PRO A 98 2.22 -1.73 -10.70
C PRO A 98 2.05 -0.63 -9.67
N ASP A 99 0.91 -0.54 -8.98
CA ASP A 99 0.73 0.43 -7.88
C ASP A 99 1.68 0.12 -6.73
N SER A 100 1.76 -1.14 -6.33
CA SER A 100 2.68 -1.61 -5.28
C SER A 100 4.14 -1.44 -5.69
N GLU A 101 4.47 -1.74 -6.95
CA GLU A 101 5.82 -1.57 -7.52
C GLU A 101 6.24 -0.09 -7.52
N GLN A 102 5.36 0.84 -7.91
CA GLN A 102 5.62 2.28 -7.85
C GLN A 102 5.97 2.73 -6.44
N TYR A 103 5.17 2.32 -5.45
CA TYR A 103 5.40 2.73 -4.07
C TYR A 103 6.71 2.17 -3.53
N TYR A 104 6.95 0.87 -3.75
CA TYR A 104 8.21 0.23 -3.36
C TYR A 104 9.41 0.91 -4.00
N ALA A 105 9.36 1.18 -5.31
CA ALA A 105 10.44 1.86 -6.01
C ALA A 105 10.70 3.28 -5.44
N ALA A 106 9.64 4.03 -5.13
CA ALA A 106 9.77 5.34 -4.51
C ALA A 106 10.43 5.26 -3.14
N LEU A 107 10.06 4.28 -2.29
CA LEU A 107 10.68 4.06 -0.99
C LEU A 107 12.17 3.71 -1.12
N GLN A 108 12.54 2.84 -2.08
CA GLN A 108 13.93 2.48 -2.34
C GLN A 108 14.76 3.69 -2.79
N LEU A 109 14.24 4.51 -3.70
CA LEU A 109 14.90 5.73 -4.17
C LEU A 109 15.10 6.75 -3.04
N LEU A 110 14.23 6.76 -2.04
CA LEU A 110 14.33 7.62 -0.86
C LEU A 110 15.22 7.02 0.24
N GLY A 111 15.77 5.83 0.05
CA GLY A 111 16.59 5.13 1.05
C GLY A 111 15.78 4.63 2.26
N VAL A 112 14.45 4.52 2.13
CA VAL A 112 13.60 3.96 3.17
C VAL A 112 13.71 2.44 3.16
N GLU A 113 14.00 1.84 4.32
CA GLU A 113 14.03 0.38 4.45
C GLU A 113 12.68 -0.21 4.06
N SER A 114 12.67 -1.02 3.00
CA SER A 114 11.42 -1.57 2.49
C SER A 114 11.60 -2.92 1.78
N VAL A 115 10.51 -3.67 1.72
CA VAL A 115 10.44 -4.95 1.02
C VAL A 115 9.13 -5.03 0.23
N LEU A 116 9.19 -5.60 -0.97
CA LEU A 116 8.03 -5.93 -1.78
C LEU A 116 7.81 -7.45 -1.74
N VAL A 117 6.67 -7.88 -1.20
CA VAL A 117 6.24 -9.28 -1.21
C VAL A 117 5.21 -9.48 -2.32
N ARG A 118 5.56 -10.28 -3.30
CA ARG A 118 4.68 -10.65 -4.42
C ARG A 118 4.14 -12.05 -4.18
N VAL A 119 2.82 -12.22 -4.25
CA VAL A 119 2.19 -13.54 -4.07
C VAL A 119 1.69 -14.02 -5.42
N PRO A 120 2.31 -15.07 -6.00
CA PRO A 120 1.95 -15.55 -7.33
C PRO A 120 0.50 -15.99 -7.44
N ASP A 121 -0.15 -15.70 -8.56
CA ASP A 121 -1.50 -16.11 -8.94
C ASP A 121 -2.63 -15.69 -7.96
N GLU A 122 -2.35 -14.85 -6.97
CA GLU A 122 -3.37 -14.42 -6.02
C GLU A 122 -4.05 -13.12 -6.45
N PRO A 123 -5.40 -13.10 -6.42
CA PRO A 123 -6.19 -11.91 -6.65
C PRO A 123 -6.24 -11.02 -5.40
N HIS A 124 -7.07 -9.99 -5.49
CA HIS A 124 -7.34 -9.09 -4.37
C HIS A 124 -7.76 -9.85 -3.11
N GLY A 125 -7.13 -9.56 -1.98
CA GLY A 125 -7.37 -10.26 -0.70
C GLY A 125 -6.36 -11.35 -0.37
N ILE A 126 -5.73 -12.00 -1.38
CA ILE A 126 -4.76 -13.08 -1.18
C ILE A 126 -5.34 -14.16 -0.26
N SER A 127 -6.43 -14.78 -0.72
CA SER A 127 -7.21 -15.73 0.09
C SER A 127 -7.72 -16.94 -0.69
N VAL A 128 -7.37 -17.06 -1.98
CA VAL A 128 -7.82 -18.19 -2.82
C VAL A 128 -7.13 -19.47 -2.39
N ARG A 129 -5.83 -19.41 -2.11
CA ARG A 129 -5.07 -20.57 -1.62
C ARG A 129 -4.81 -20.41 -0.11
N PRO A 130 -5.27 -21.34 0.74
CA PRO A 130 -5.03 -21.26 2.20
C PRO A 130 -3.56 -21.12 2.56
N SER A 131 -2.65 -21.78 1.83
CA SER A 131 -1.20 -21.64 2.02
C SER A 131 -0.70 -20.22 1.78
N HIS A 132 -1.23 -19.52 0.77
CA HIS A 132 -0.88 -18.13 0.47
C HIS A 132 -1.45 -17.16 1.52
N HIS A 133 -2.66 -17.43 2.02
CA HIS A 133 -3.22 -16.66 3.12
C HIS A 133 -2.36 -16.77 4.39
N ILE A 134 -1.95 -18.00 4.73
CA ILE A 134 -1.04 -18.25 5.86
C ILE A 134 0.31 -17.56 5.63
N SER A 135 0.87 -17.64 4.41
CA SER A 135 2.12 -16.98 4.04
C SER A 135 2.04 -15.46 4.20
N LYS A 136 0.93 -14.84 3.73
CA LYS A 136 0.65 -13.41 3.93
C LYS A 136 0.75 -13.04 5.40
N LEU A 137 0.06 -13.77 6.28
CA LEU A 137 0.08 -13.48 7.72
C LEU A 137 1.48 -13.66 8.33
N LYS A 138 2.22 -14.70 7.91
CA LYS A 138 3.60 -14.91 8.36
C LYS A 138 4.53 -13.78 7.96
N HIS A 139 4.42 -13.27 6.73
CA HIS A 139 5.21 -12.12 6.28
C HIS A 139 4.89 -10.87 7.10
N ILE A 140 3.59 -10.57 7.31
CA ILE A 140 3.16 -9.42 8.12
C ILE A 140 3.73 -9.52 9.54
N MET A 141 3.54 -10.66 10.19
CA MET A 141 4.03 -10.86 11.56
C MET A 141 5.56 -10.85 11.63
N GLY A 142 6.23 -11.46 10.68
CA GLY A 142 7.69 -11.47 10.61
C GLY A 142 8.27 -10.07 10.48
N TRP A 143 7.66 -9.21 9.64
CA TRP A 143 8.06 -7.83 9.49
C TRP A 143 7.87 -7.02 10.78
N ILE A 144 6.69 -7.12 11.39
CA ILE A 144 6.40 -6.43 12.66
C ILE A 144 7.35 -6.90 13.77
N ASN A 145 7.57 -8.22 13.89
CA ASN A 145 8.43 -8.78 14.92
C ASN A 145 9.89 -8.36 14.77
N LYS A 146 10.39 -8.14 13.55
CA LYS A 146 11.74 -7.61 13.32
C LYS A 146 11.96 -6.31 14.10
N TYR A 147 10.98 -5.40 14.09
CA TYR A 147 11.06 -4.10 14.74
C TYR A 147 10.51 -4.10 16.19
N ASN A 148 9.97 -5.21 16.67
CA ASN A 148 9.53 -5.33 18.05
C ASN A 148 10.67 -5.67 19.01
N ASN A 149 11.74 -6.27 18.49
CA ASN A 149 12.89 -6.75 19.27
C ASN A 149 14.09 -5.79 19.22
N GLU A 150 13.99 -4.71 18.47
CA GLU A 150 14.95 -3.61 18.42
C GLU A 150 14.55 -2.48 19.37
#